data_522a1aef7ded3c8a09931922589adad2
#
_entry.id   522a1aef7ded3c8a09931922589adad2
#
_cell.length_a   1.000
_cell.length_b   1.000
_cell.length_c   1.000
_cell.angle_alpha   90.00
_cell.angle_beta   90.00
_cell.angle_gamma   90.00
#
_symmetry.space_group_name_H-M   'P 1'
#
loop_
_entity.id
_entity.type
_entity.pdbx_description
1 polymer ?
#
loop_
_entity_poly.entity_id
_entity_poly.type
_entity_poly.pdbx_seq_one_letter_code
_entity_poly.pdbx_strand_id
1 'polypeptide(L)'
;MNDLLISPNARVDLEEIWSHYATDLQNPDAADRIHSELFDALRKLARNPGIGHLRSDLACEPLRYWCVRRYLIIYRGEKRPVEIVRVLHGARDVQAILGGEGIRPDPIE
;
A
#
# COMPACT_ATOMS: atom_id res chain seq x y z
N MET A 1 -8.92 17.56 6.17
CA MET A 1 -8.59 17.33 5.88
C MET A 1 -7.94 16.66 5.28
N ASN A 2 -7.37 16.80 4.81
CA ASN A 2 -6.81 16.14 4.08
C ASN A 2 -5.42 16.04 4.25
N ASP A 3 -4.93 15.22 5.15
CA ASP A 3 -3.56 14.92 5.37
C ASP A 3 -3.16 13.68 4.57
N LEU A 4 -3.98 13.32 3.64
CA LEU A 4 -3.78 12.08 2.90
C LEU A 4 -4.03 12.29 1.42
N LEU A 5 -3.08 11.85 0.60
CA LEU A 5 -3.18 11.90 -0.84
C LEU A 5 -2.97 10.49 -1.38
N ILE A 6 -3.86 10.01 -2.20
CA ILE A 6 -3.73 8.68 -2.78
C ILE A 6 -3.32 8.83 -4.23
N SER A 7 -2.17 8.28 -4.59
CA SER A 7 -1.66 8.38 -5.95
C SER A 7 -2.59 7.68 -6.94
N PRO A 8 -2.52 8.04 -8.22
CA PRO A 8 -3.34 7.33 -9.21
C PRO A 8 -3.06 5.83 -9.24
N ASN A 9 -1.81 5.42 -9.08
CA ASN A 9 -1.48 4.00 -9.07
C ASN A 9 -2.07 3.31 -7.85
N ALA A 10 -2.04 3.97 -6.70
CA ALA A 10 -2.61 3.39 -5.49
C ALA A 10 -4.12 3.28 -5.61
N ARG A 11 -4.77 4.24 -6.30
CA ARG A 11 -6.21 4.14 -6.51
C ARG A 11 -6.55 2.91 -7.32
N VAL A 12 -5.77 2.66 -8.38
CA VAL A 12 -5.99 1.48 -9.20
C VAL A 12 -5.75 0.22 -8.38
N ASP A 13 -4.72 0.22 -7.54
CA ASP A 13 -4.46 -0.92 -6.66
C ASP A 13 -5.66 -1.22 -5.78
N LEU A 14 -6.24 -0.18 -5.17
CA LEU A 14 -7.37 -0.37 -4.28
C LEU A 14 -8.60 -0.87 -5.04
N GLU A 15 -8.82 -0.37 -6.25
CA GLU A 15 -9.94 -0.83 -7.07
C GLU A 15 -9.76 -2.28 -7.45
N GLU A 16 -8.56 -2.68 -7.79
CA GLU A 16 -8.30 -4.07 -8.16
C GLU A 16 -8.49 -5.02 -6.98
N ILE A 17 -8.10 -4.58 -5.80
CA ILE A 17 -8.30 -5.39 -4.61
C ILE A 17 -9.79 -5.59 -4.38
N TRP A 18 -10.58 -4.52 -4.47
CA TRP A 18 -12.01 -4.61 -4.26
C TRP A 18 -12.64 -5.52 -5.31
N SER A 19 -12.26 -5.37 -6.58
CA SER A 19 -12.81 -6.19 -7.65
C SER A 19 -12.47 -7.65 -7.49
N HIS A 20 -11.28 -7.94 -7.00
CA HIS A 20 -10.89 -9.32 -6.77
C HIS A 20 -11.87 -10.01 -5.82
N TYR A 21 -12.19 -9.36 -4.71
CA TYR A 21 -13.10 -9.96 -3.75
C TYR A 21 -14.55 -9.91 -4.21
N ALA A 22 -14.97 -8.77 -4.73
CA ALA A 22 -16.38 -8.59 -5.07
C ALA A 22 -16.78 -9.40 -6.31
N THR A 23 -15.92 -9.40 -7.32
CA THR A 23 -16.23 -9.97 -8.61
C THR A 23 -15.62 -11.35 -8.78
N ASP A 24 -14.31 -11.47 -8.66
CA ASP A 24 -13.65 -12.74 -8.90
C ASP A 24 -14.06 -13.80 -7.88
N LEU A 25 -14.12 -13.42 -6.62
CA LEU A 25 -14.51 -14.36 -5.57
C LEU A 25 -15.99 -14.28 -5.24
N GLN A 26 -16.70 -13.37 -5.90
CA GLN A 26 -18.14 -13.22 -5.73
C GLN A 26 -18.52 -13.04 -4.27
N ASN A 27 -17.74 -12.22 -3.57
CA ASN A 27 -17.95 -11.99 -2.13
C ASN A 27 -17.88 -10.51 -1.81
N PRO A 28 -18.95 -9.76 -2.11
CA PRO A 28 -18.92 -8.32 -1.86
C PRO A 28 -18.80 -7.95 -0.40
N ASP A 29 -19.25 -8.82 0.51
CA ASP A 29 -19.09 -8.53 1.93
C ASP A 29 -17.62 -8.54 2.32
N ALA A 30 -16.87 -9.49 1.79
CA ALA A 30 -15.44 -9.53 2.04
C ALA A 30 -14.75 -8.33 1.39
N ALA A 31 -15.19 -7.95 0.19
CA ALA A 31 -14.62 -6.78 -0.48
C ALA A 31 -14.80 -5.53 0.37
N ASP A 32 -16.00 -5.34 0.92
CA ASP A 32 -16.26 -4.17 1.77
C ASP A 32 -15.41 -4.20 3.03
N ARG A 33 -15.26 -5.38 3.62
CA ARG A 33 -14.49 -5.51 4.84
C ARG A 33 -13.02 -5.20 4.63
N ILE A 34 -12.44 -5.74 3.56
CA ILE A 34 -11.04 -5.49 3.25
C ILE A 34 -10.83 -4.02 2.92
N HIS A 35 -11.73 -3.45 2.13
CA HIS A 35 -11.65 -2.05 1.75
C HIS A 35 -11.69 -1.15 2.99
N SER A 36 -12.59 -1.46 3.91
CA SER A 36 -12.73 -0.70 5.13
C SER A 36 -11.46 -0.78 5.98
N GLU A 37 -10.89 -1.96 6.10
CA GLU A 37 -9.66 -2.11 6.87
C GLU A 37 -8.49 -1.38 6.24
N LEU A 38 -8.41 -1.41 4.90
CA LEU A 38 -7.34 -0.68 4.23
C LEU A 38 -7.48 0.81 4.44
N PHE A 39 -8.70 1.34 4.31
CA PHE A 39 -8.88 2.78 4.51
C PHE A 39 -8.70 3.20 5.95
N ASP A 40 -9.05 2.35 6.91
CA ASP A 40 -8.73 2.64 8.31
C ASP A 40 -7.23 2.75 8.50
N ALA A 41 -6.48 1.86 7.86
CA ALA A 41 -5.02 1.92 7.95
C ALA A 41 -4.48 3.18 7.30
N LEU A 42 -5.01 3.59 6.14
CA LEU A 42 -4.56 4.81 5.50
C LEU A 42 -4.79 6.02 6.41
N ARG A 43 -5.93 6.08 7.06
CA ARG A 43 -6.21 7.19 7.97
C ARG A 43 -5.28 7.17 9.17
N LYS A 44 -4.95 5.98 9.66
CA LYS A 44 -4.00 5.85 10.75
C LYS A 44 -2.63 6.35 10.34
N LEU A 45 -2.19 6.02 9.13
CA LEU A 45 -0.91 6.49 8.64
C LEU A 45 -0.89 8.00 8.46
N ALA A 46 -2.02 8.58 8.06
CA ALA A 46 -2.10 10.02 7.91
C ALA A 46 -1.92 10.72 9.26
N ARG A 47 -2.45 10.12 10.32
CA ARG A 47 -2.33 10.70 11.65
C ARG A 47 -0.98 10.42 12.30
N ASN A 48 -0.37 9.29 11.95
CA ASN A 48 0.90 8.89 12.54
C ASN A 48 1.87 8.43 11.45
N PRO A 49 2.37 9.38 10.65
CA PRO A 49 3.14 8.98 9.47
C PRO A 49 4.43 8.23 9.76
N GLY A 50 4.92 8.34 10.98
CA GLY A 50 6.18 7.68 11.33
C GLY A 50 6.06 6.23 11.74
N ILE A 51 4.84 5.67 11.79
CA ILE A 51 4.71 4.31 12.29
C ILE A 51 5.17 3.23 11.32
N GLY A 52 5.19 3.54 10.02
CA GLY A 52 5.66 2.57 9.05
C GLY A 52 7.16 2.43 9.07
N HIS A 53 7.65 1.35 8.48
CA HIS A 53 9.07 1.05 8.49
C HIS A 53 9.76 1.61 7.27
N LEU A 54 10.90 2.23 7.48
CA LEU A 54 11.74 2.66 6.36
C LEU A 54 12.52 1.46 5.88
N ARG A 55 12.52 1.25 4.58
CA ARG A 55 13.23 0.14 4.01
C ARG A 55 14.07 0.64 2.85
N SER A 56 15.21 1.24 3.16
CA SER A 56 16.08 1.78 2.12
C SER A 56 16.65 0.68 1.22
N ASP A 57 16.60 -0.54 1.67
CA ASP A 57 17.05 -1.66 0.84
C ASP A 57 16.04 -2.00 -0.26
N LEU A 58 14.83 -1.48 -0.18
CA LEU A 58 13.82 -1.78 -1.19
C LEU A 58 13.63 -0.66 -2.19
N ALA A 59 14.05 0.55 -1.85
CA ALA A 59 13.85 1.68 -2.73
C ALA A 59 14.95 2.70 -2.54
N CYS A 60 15.19 3.49 -3.58
CA CYS A 60 16.19 4.54 -3.50
C CYS A 60 15.72 5.71 -2.68
N GLU A 61 14.43 5.94 -2.61
CA GLU A 61 13.89 7.07 -1.87
C GLU A 61 13.35 6.62 -0.53
N PRO A 62 13.16 7.56 0.40
CA PRO A 62 12.74 7.21 1.75
C PRO A 62 11.25 6.89 1.83
N LEU A 63 10.88 5.75 1.34
CA LEU A 63 9.51 5.28 1.44
C LEU A 63 9.33 4.48 2.72
N ARG A 64 8.12 4.54 3.25
CA ARG A 64 7.78 3.76 4.43
C ARG A 64 6.80 2.68 4.04
N TYR A 65 6.81 1.60 4.80
CA TYR A 65 6.06 0.39 4.50
C TYR A 65 5.25 -0.04 5.70
N TRP A 66 3.97 -0.36 5.46
CA TRP A 66 3.09 -0.79 6.54
C TRP A 66 2.21 -1.92 6.04
N CYS A 67 2.17 -3.03 6.77
CA CYS A 67 1.40 -4.20 6.36
C CYS A 67 0.02 -4.21 6.97
N VAL A 68 -0.97 -4.56 6.14
CA VAL A 68 -2.33 -4.78 6.59
C VAL A 68 -2.75 -6.11 5.98
N ARG A 69 -2.87 -7.13 6.79
CA ARG A 69 -3.15 -8.48 6.32
C ARG A 69 -2.10 -8.90 5.29
N ARG A 70 -2.51 -9.18 4.07
CA ARG A 70 -1.59 -9.58 3.03
C ARG A 70 -1.11 -8.44 2.19
N TYR A 71 -1.54 -7.23 2.50
CA TYR A 71 -1.25 -6.09 1.65
C TYR A 71 -0.18 -5.22 2.27
N LEU A 72 0.62 -4.64 1.41
CA LEU A 72 1.68 -3.75 1.82
C LEU A 72 1.36 -2.37 1.32
N ILE A 73 1.23 -1.42 2.24
CA ILE A 73 0.99 -0.03 1.89
C ILE A 73 2.34 0.66 1.86
N ILE A 74 2.65 1.28 0.72
CA ILE A 74 3.90 2.00 0.54
C ILE A 74 3.56 3.48 0.46
N TYR A 75 4.20 4.29 1.29
CA TYR A 75 3.82 5.69 1.39
C TYR A 75 5.01 6.59 1.69
N ARG A 76 4.84 7.88 1.40
CA ARG A 76 5.82 8.91 1.73
C ARG A 76 5.37 9.59 2.99
N GLY A 77 5.97 9.24 4.10
CA GLY A 77 5.58 9.77 5.40
C GLY A 77 6.19 11.11 5.73
N GLU A 78 7.21 11.51 4.96
CA GLU A 78 7.88 12.77 5.22
C GLU A 78 7.18 13.96 4.57
N LYS A 79 6.19 13.72 3.76
CA LYS A 79 5.48 14.79 3.06
C LYS A 79 4.14 15.08 3.72
N ARG A 80 3.63 16.25 3.49
CA ARG A 80 2.27 16.63 3.89
C ARG A 80 1.59 17.21 2.66
N PRO A 81 0.47 16.64 2.26
CA PRO A 81 -0.20 15.49 2.89
C PRO A 81 0.60 14.22 2.68
N VAL A 82 0.40 13.24 3.55
CA VAL A 82 1.02 11.94 3.39
C VAL A 82 0.54 11.33 2.08
N GLU A 83 1.45 10.84 1.29
CA GLU A 83 1.11 10.29 -0.03
C GLU A 83 1.19 8.78 -0.02
N ILE A 84 0.08 8.13 -0.35
CA ILE A 84 0.05 6.69 -0.51
C ILE A 84 0.51 6.39 -1.93
N VAL A 85 1.64 5.73 -2.05
CA VAL A 85 2.27 5.47 -3.34
C VAL A 85 1.71 4.22 -4.01
N ARG A 86 1.64 3.13 -3.28
CA ARG A 86 1.10 1.87 -3.80
C ARG A 86 0.46 1.06 -2.67
N VAL A 87 -0.46 0.18 -3.05
CA VAL A 87 -1.02 -0.82 -2.12
C VAL A 87 -0.90 -2.15 -2.85
N LEU A 88 0.03 -2.97 -2.45
CA LEU A 88 0.39 -4.17 -3.18
C LEU A 88 0.14 -5.43 -2.36
N HIS A 89 -0.09 -6.53 -3.05
CA HIS A 89 -0.14 -7.83 -2.39
C HIS A 89 1.30 -8.15 -2.00
N GLY A 90 1.55 -8.26 -0.71
CA GLY A 90 2.92 -8.31 -0.22
C GLY A 90 3.83 -9.33 -0.87
N ALA A 91 3.40 -10.59 -0.90
CA ALA A 91 4.28 -11.63 -1.40
C ALA A 91 4.37 -11.68 -2.91
N ARG A 92 3.28 -11.29 -3.59
CA ARG A 92 3.21 -11.48 -5.02
C ARG A 92 3.64 -10.27 -5.83
N ASP A 93 3.12 -9.11 -5.44
CA ASP A 93 3.27 -7.94 -6.28
C ASP A 93 4.51 -7.12 -6.02
N VAL A 94 5.05 -7.20 -4.81
CA VAL A 94 6.16 -6.35 -4.44
C VAL A 94 7.37 -6.61 -5.35
N GLN A 95 7.72 -7.87 -5.50
CA GLN A 95 8.89 -8.18 -6.33
C GLN A 95 8.64 -7.89 -7.80
N ALA A 96 7.44 -8.20 -8.27
CA ALA A 96 7.14 -8.01 -9.67
C ALA A 96 7.13 -6.54 -10.05
N ILE A 97 6.62 -5.70 -9.18
CA ILE A 97 6.44 -4.30 -9.51
C ILE A 97 7.60 -3.44 -9.06
N LEU A 98 7.95 -3.53 -7.80
CA LEU A 98 8.99 -2.65 -7.29
C LEU A 98 10.37 -3.04 -7.78
N GLY A 99 10.60 -4.33 -7.95
CA GLY A 99 11.88 -4.80 -8.44
C GLY A 99 12.17 -4.30 -9.84
N GLY A 100 11.13 -4.18 -10.66
CA GLY A 100 11.31 -3.73 -12.03
C GLY A 100 11.45 -2.24 -12.17
N GLU A 101 11.33 -1.51 -11.08
CA GLU A 101 11.43 -0.06 -11.13
C GLU A 101 12.58 0.45 -10.30
N GLY A 102 13.67 -0.27 -10.29
CA GLY A 102 14.83 0.18 -9.58
C GLY A 102 14.87 -0.19 -8.12
N ILE A 103 13.85 -0.86 -7.63
CA ILE A 103 13.82 -1.29 -6.25
C ILE A 103 14.38 -2.69 -6.17
N ARG A 104 15.24 -2.92 -5.17
CA ARG A 104 15.94 -4.12 -5.16
C ARG A 104 15.15 -5.23 -4.73
N PRO A 105 15.08 -6.25 -5.43
CA PRO A 105 14.31 -7.37 -5.04
C PRO A 105 15.02 -8.20 -4.06
N ASP A 106 16.01 -7.96 -3.46
CA ASP A 106 16.69 -8.59 -2.74
C ASP A 106 16.45 -9.18 -1.87
N PRO A 107 16.90 -9.60 -1.64
CA PRO A 107 16.92 -10.41 -1.03
C PRO A 107 16.53 -10.46 0.15
N ILE A 108 15.88 -10.24 0.40
CA ILE A 108 15.39 -10.16 1.39
C ILE A 108 15.29 -11.33 1.83
N GLU A 109 15.56 -11.91 1.52
CA GLU A 109 15.42 -12.88 1.88
C GLU A 109 15.73 -13.11 2.46
#